data_c5b9c2d4a457cc2371ea8a1056c166e1
#
_entry.id   c5b9c2d4a457cc2371ea8a1056c166e1
#
_cell.length_a   1.000
_cell.length_b   1.000
_cell.length_c   1.000
_cell.angle_alpha   90.00
_cell.angle_beta   90.00
_cell.angle_gamma   90.00
#
_symmetry.space_group_name_H-M   'P 1'
#
loop_
_entity.id
_entity.type
_entity.pdbx_description
1 polymer ?
#
loop_
_entity_poly.entity_id
_entity_poly.type
_entity_poly.pdbx_seq_one_letter_code
_entity_poly.pdbx_strand_id
1 'polypeptide(L)'
;RSLIACLIQRNSQRVESSINSDVFLTSEDIRHRLRGTELPSNPIDVVAGLDGSRWLEPMREQLSGTLKAAGVLVPIIERDDSLHVLLTQRSAELKHHAGQVSFPGGQMEDHDGNVEAAALRETEEEVGIDAEHISVVGYLNTIPTVTGYAVTPIVGLVAAAAELDIDKSEVEYTFEVPLPFLLDASNDVRGELTSY
;
A
#
# COMPACT_ATOMS: atom_id res chain seq x y z
N ARG A 1 11.81 -8.05 -1.06
CA ARG A 1 10.68 -7.82 -1.98
C ARG A 1 10.11 -6.45 -1.66
N SER A 2 9.90 -5.62 -2.68
CA SER A 2 9.16 -4.37 -2.51
C SER A 2 7.81 -4.66 -1.85
N LEU A 3 7.37 -3.78 -0.94
CA LEU A 3 6.04 -3.85 -0.31
C LEU A 3 4.95 -4.03 -1.38
N ILE A 4 5.11 -3.37 -2.52
CA ILE A 4 4.24 -3.42 -3.70
C ILE A 4 4.11 -4.83 -4.26
N ALA A 5 5.24 -5.54 -4.47
CA ALA A 5 5.23 -6.91 -4.98
C ALA A 5 4.60 -7.92 -4.00
N CYS A 6 4.79 -7.72 -2.70
CA CYS A 6 4.20 -8.58 -1.66
C CYS A 6 2.67 -8.39 -1.55
N LEU A 7 2.19 -7.16 -1.73
CA LEU A 7 0.78 -6.79 -1.68
C LEU A 7 -0.01 -7.38 -2.87
N ILE A 8 0.60 -7.39 -4.05
CA ILE A 8 -0.04 -7.86 -5.28
C ILE A 8 -0.10 -9.38 -5.34
N GLN A 9 0.97 -10.10 -4.94
CA GLN A 9 1.06 -11.56 -5.09
C GLN A 9 0.16 -12.37 -4.15
N ARG A 10 -0.17 -11.89 -2.95
CA ARG A 10 -0.99 -12.68 -2.01
C ARG A 10 -2.48 -12.73 -2.34
N ASN A 11 -3.00 -11.73 -3.06
CA ASN A 11 -4.38 -11.77 -3.57
C ASN A 11 -4.51 -12.52 -4.89
N SER A 12 -3.41 -12.81 -5.60
CA SER A 12 -3.41 -13.54 -6.89
C SER A 12 -3.85 -15.01 -6.78
N GLN A 13 -3.79 -15.66 -5.62
CA GLN A 13 -4.21 -17.07 -5.51
C GLN A 13 -5.70 -17.32 -5.77
N ARG A 14 -6.52 -16.26 -5.88
CA ARG A 14 -7.93 -16.34 -6.30
C ARG A 14 -8.18 -15.90 -7.75
N VAL A 15 -7.16 -15.43 -8.46
CA VAL A 15 -7.28 -14.75 -9.77
C VAL A 15 -6.56 -15.49 -10.91
N GLU A 16 -6.00 -16.68 -10.68
CA GLU A 16 -5.25 -17.45 -11.70
C GLU A 16 -6.07 -18.00 -12.87
N SER A 17 -7.34 -17.67 -13.01
CA SER A 17 -8.10 -18.00 -14.19
C SER A 17 -8.51 -16.73 -14.94
N SER A 18 -7.76 -16.38 -15.99
CA SER A 18 -8.11 -15.45 -17.06
C SER A 18 -7.65 -13.99 -16.88
N ILE A 19 -6.35 -13.72 -16.90
CA ILE A 19 -5.89 -12.43 -17.42
C ILE A 19 -5.46 -12.69 -18.88
N ASN A 20 -6.40 -12.50 -19.80
CA ASN A 20 -6.08 -12.32 -21.20
C ASN A 20 -5.47 -10.91 -21.33
N SER A 21 -4.35 -10.76 -22.01
CA SER A 21 -3.52 -9.54 -22.12
C SER A 21 -4.18 -8.32 -22.77
N ASP A 22 -5.49 -8.35 -23.03
CA ASP A 22 -6.25 -7.27 -23.68
C ASP A 22 -7.44 -6.76 -22.85
N VAL A 23 -7.56 -7.12 -21.58
CA VAL A 23 -8.65 -6.60 -20.74
C VAL A 23 -8.19 -5.34 -20.05
N PHE A 24 -8.67 -4.18 -20.51
CA PHE A 24 -8.53 -2.91 -19.79
C PHE A 24 -9.22 -3.03 -18.44
N LEU A 25 -8.43 -2.96 -17.37
CA LEU A 25 -8.95 -2.96 -16.01
C LEU A 25 -9.58 -1.60 -15.72
N THR A 26 -10.85 -1.59 -15.31
CA THR A 26 -11.60 -0.38 -14.99
C THR A 26 -11.71 -0.15 -13.49
N SER A 27 -12.09 1.07 -13.08
CA SER A 27 -12.42 1.39 -11.67
C SER A 27 -13.56 0.52 -11.13
N GLU A 28 -14.53 0.15 -11.98
CA GLU A 28 -15.63 -0.75 -11.58
C GLU A 28 -15.14 -2.19 -11.36
N ASP A 29 -14.17 -2.67 -12.14
CA ASP A 29 -13.54 -3.98 -11.92
C ASP A 29 -12.83 -4.02 -10.56
N ILE A 30 -12.15 -2.94 -10.17
CA ILE A 30 -11.52 -2.81 -8.85
C ILE A 30 -12.57 -2.88 -7.75
N ARG A 31 -13.65 -2.08 -7.86
CA ARG A 31 -14.76 -2.11 -6.89
C ARG A 31 -15.36 -3.52 -6.78
N HIS A 32 -15.57 -4.18 -7.91
CA HIS A 32 -16.14 -5.53 -7.93
C HIS A 32 -15.23 -6.57 -7.25
N ARG A 33 -13.93 -6.53 -7.53
CA ARG A 33 -12.93 -7.48 -6.98
C ARG A 33 -12.73 -7.32 -5.48
N LEU A 34 -12.83 -6.08 -4.98
CA LEU A 34 -12.64 -5.77 -3.56
C LEU A 34 -13.94 -5.77 -2.75
N ARG A 35 -15.07 -6.05 -3.39
CA ARG A 35 -16.38 -6.12 -2.72
C ARG A 35 -16.36 -7.17 -1.62
N GLY A 36 -16.74 -6.76 -0.40
CA GLY A 36 -16.81 -7.64 0.77
C GLY A 36 -15.46 -7.88 1.45
N THR A 37 -14.40 -7.14 1.07
CA THR A 37 -13.22 -7.03 1.91
C THR A 37 -13.56 -6.16 3.12
N GLU A 38 -12.99 -6.49 4.27
CA GLU A 38 -13.29 -5.79 5.52
C GLU A 38 -12.01 -5.23 6.14
N LEU A 39 -12.12 -4.06 6.75
CA LEU A 39 -11.06 -3.49 7.55
C LEU A 39 -10.85 -4.36 8.80
N PRO A 40 -9.63 -4.82 9.10
CA PRO A 40 -9.40 -5.59 10.29
C PRO A 40 -9.62 -4.74 11.55
N SER A 41 -10.33 -5.28 12.52
CA SER A 41 -10.55 -4.61 13.82
C SER A 41 -9.23 -4.40 14.59
N ASN A 42 -8.27 -5.32 14.41
CA ASN A 42 -6.92 -5.19 14.96
C ASN A 42 -5.90 -5.79 13.98
N PRO A 43 -5.13 -4.96 13.25
CA PRO A 43 -4.10 -5.43 12.33
C PRO A 43 -3.02 -6.30 12.98
N ILE A 44 -2.70 -6.04 14.25
CA ILE A 44 -1.66 -6.79 14.98
C ILE A 44 -2.11 -8.23 15.18
N ASP A 45 -3.37 -8.46 15.55
CA ASP A 45 -3.92 -9.81 15.74
C ASP A 45 -3.96 -10.60 14.43
N VAL A 46 -4.21 -9.91 13.30
CA VAL A 46 -4.14 -10.54 11.97
C VAL A 46 -2.73 -11.07 11.70
N VAL A 47 -1.71 -10.25 11.97
CA VAL A 47 -0.31 -10.67 11.79
C VAL A 47 0.09 -11.77 12.75
N ALA A 48 -0.33 -11.67 14.01
CA ALA A 48 -0.05 -12.70 15.03
C ALA A 48 -0.65 -14.07 14.68
N GLY A 49 -1.76 -14.10 13.94
CA GLY A 49 -2.42 -15.31 13.45
C GLY A 49 -1.79 -15.93 12.20
N LEU A 50 -0.81 -15.27 11.57
CA LEU A 50 -0.17 -15.78 10.34
C LEU A 50 0.85 -16.87 10.66
N ASP A 51 0.92 -17.90 9.79
CA ASP A 51 1.99 -18.91 9.87
C ASP A 51 3.35 -18.28 9.52
N GLY A 52 4.15 -18.05 10.54
CA GLY A 52 5.49 -17.48 10.44
C GLY A 52 6.59 -18.46 10.00
N SER A 53 6.27 -19.74 9.74
CA SER A 53 7.26 -20.78 9.42
C SER A 53 8.11 -20.48 8.18
N ARG A 54 7.58 -19.66 7.26
CA ARG A 54 8.25 -19.25 6.00
C ARG A 54 8.90 -17.86 6.07
N TRP A 55 8.89 -17.21 7.21
CA TRP A 55 9.46 -15.88 7.34
C TRP A 55 10.97 -15.93 7.58
N LEU A 56 11.67 -14.93 7.06
CA LEU A 56 13.09 -14.75 7.32
C LEU A 56 13.32 -14.44 8.81
N GLU A 57 14.46 -14.86 9.36
CA GLU A 57 14.81 -14.64 10.78
C GLU A 57 14.65 -13.19 11.25
N PRO A 58 15.09 -12.14 10.50
CA PRO A 58 14.88 -10.76 10.94
C PRO A 58 13.40 -10.40 11.13
N MET A 59 12.52 -10.97 10.30
CA MET A 59 11.08 -10.77 10.44
C MET A 59 10.50 -11.50 11.64
N ARG A 60 11.00 -12.72 11.97
CA ARG A 60 10.56 -13.46 13.15
C ARG A 60 10.98 -12.76 14.43
N GLU A 61 12.20 -12.25 14.51
CA GLU A 61 12.67 -11.47 15.64
C GLU A 61 11.81 -10.24 15.86
N GLN A 62 11.49 -9.51 14.78
CA GLN A 62 10.66 -8.31 14.85
C GLN A 62 9.21 -8.62 15.29
N LEU A 63 8.66 -9.75 14.82
CA LEU A 63 7.31 -10.19 15.18
C LEU A 63 7.21 -10.73 16.62
N SER A 64 8.33 -11.07 17.25
CA SER A 64 8.38 -11.39 18.68
C SER A 64 8.33 -10.14 19.57
N GLY A 65 8.54 -8.96 19.00
CA GLY A 65 8.45 -7.66 19.66
C GLY A 65 7.05 -7.06 19.63
N THR A 66 6.93 -5.82 20.08
CA THR A 66 5.69 -5.06 20.02
C THR A 66 5.50 -4.50 18.61
N LEU A 67 4.54 -5.05 17.87
CA LEU A 67 4.14 -4.51 16.57
C LEU A 67 3.32 -3.23 16.75
N LYS A 68 3.40 -2.36 15.76
CA LYS A 68 2.57 -1.16 15.65
C LYS A 68 1.63 -1.31 14.45
N ALA A 69 0.39 -0.88 14.62
CA ALA A 69 -0.55 -0.84 13.50
C ALA A 69 -0.23 0.34 12.57
N ALA A 70 -0.34 0.12 11.27
CA ALA A 70 -0.16 1.15 10.27
C ALA A 70 -1.13 0.95 9.10
N GLY A 71 -1.53 2.05 8.47
CA GLY A 71 -2.32 2.05 7.24
C GLY A 71 -1.56 2.72 6.11
N VAL A 72 -1.65 2.16 4.91
CA VAL A 72 -1.14 2.81 3.69
C VAL A 72 -2.26 2.88 2.66
N LEU A 73 -2.38 4.01 1.98
CA LEU A 73 -3.31 4.14 0.87
C LEU A 73 -2.65 3.57 -0.40
N VAL A 74 -3.40 2.77 -1.15
CA VAL A 74 -3.09 2.40 -2.53
C VAL A 74 -3.95 3.31 -3.42
N PRO A 75 -3.44 4.51 -3.79
CA PRO A 75 -4.23 5.50 -4.50
C PRO A 75 -4.26 5.14 -5.98
N ILE A 76 -5.44 4.82 -6.49
CA ILE A 76 -5.67 4.50 -7.90
C ILE A 76 -6.32 5.71 -8.57
N ILE A 77 -5.70 6.20 -9.63
CA ILE A 77 -6.14 7.35 -10.41
C ILE A 77 -6.43 6.89 -11.84
N GLU A 78 -7.53 7.34 -12.40
CA GLU A 78 -7.85 7.09 -13.80
C GLU A 78 -7.23 8.19 -14.68
N ARG A 79 -6.43 7.78 -15.68
CA ARG A 79 -5.76 8.65 -16.64
C ARG A 79 -5.94 8.09 -18.05
N ASP A 80 -6.51 8.86 -18.96
CA ASP A 80 -6.62 8.50 -20.39
C ASP A 80 -7.08 7.03 -20.62
N ASP A 81 -8.17 6.63 -20.00
CA ASP A 81 -8.75 5.28 -20.05
C ASP A 81 -7.89 4.15 -19.41
N SER A 82 -6.86 4.50 -18.63
CA SER A 82 -6.09 3.51 -17.87
C SER A 82 -5.96 3.88 -16.39
N LEU A 83 -5.84 2.84 -15.55
CA LEU A 83 -5.64 3.02 -14.11
C LEU A 83 -4.16 3.11 -13.79
N HIS A 84 -3.81 4.10 -12.98
CA HIS A 84 -2.47 4.33 -12.45
C HIS A 84 -2.47 4.30 -10.94
N VAL A 85 -1.36 3.92 -10.36
CA VAL A 85 -1.14 3.95 -8.91
C VAL A 85 -0.15 5.07 -8.60
N LEU A 86 -0.53 5.97 -7.71
CA LEU A 86 0.35 7.01 -7.21
C LEU A 86 1.30 6.41 -6.16
N LEU A 87 2.57 6.73 -6.30
CA LEU A 87 3.63 6.35 -5.38
C LEU A 87 4.41 7.59 -4.95
N THR A 88 4.99 7.53 -3.76
CA THR A 88 5.88 8.55 -3.21
C THR A 88 7.31 8.04 -3.22
N GLN A 89 8.28 8.92 -3.41
CA GLN A 89 9.65 8.70 -3.01
C GLN A 89 9.93 9.51 -1.76
N ARG A 90 10.34 8.84 -0.70
CA ARG A 90 10.63 9.48 0.59
C ARG A 90 11.85 10.39 0.47
N SER A 91 11.81 11.51 1.18
CA SER A 91 12.91 12.48 1.22
C SER A 91 14.23 11.81 1.65
N ALA A 92 15.32 12.17 0.98
CA ALA A 92 16.66 11.70 1.33
C ALA A 92 17.16 12.22 2.69
N GLU A 93 16.50 13.22 3.25
CA GLU A 93 16.86 13.84 4.56
C GLU A 93 16.26 13.09 5.76
N LEU A 94 15.35 12.13 5.50
CA LEU A 94 14.74 11.33 6.56
C LEU A 94 15.74 10.38 7.22
N LYS A 95 15.60 10.18 8.53
CA LYS A 95 16.44 9.24 9.30
C LYS A 95 16.20 7.78 8.96
N HIS A 96 15.00 7.46 8.51
CA HIS A 96 14.57 6.09 8.22
C HIS A 96 13.93 6.03 6.84
N HIS A 97 14.25 4.97 6.07
CA HIS A 97 13.68 4.73 4.75
C HIS A 97 13.91 5.86 3.73
N ALA A 98 14.98 6.65 3.91
CA ALA A 98 15.35 7.73 2.99
C ALA A 98 15.47 7.22 1.55
N GLY A 99 14.86 7.95 0.60
CA GLY A 99 14.90 7.62 -0.83
C GLY A 99 14.11 6.38 -1.24
N GLN A 100 13.41 5.70 -0.32
CA GLN A 100 12.59 4.54 -0.68
C GLN A 100 11.28 4.96 -1.34
N VAL A 101 10.84 4.12 -2.28
CA VAL A 101 9.52 4.23 -2.87
C VAL A 101 8.49 3.55 -1.98
N SER A 102 7.40 4.23 -1.69
CA SER A 102 6.31 3.74 -0.84
C SER A 102 4.94 4.19 -1.35
N PHE A 103 3.91 3.57 -0.81
CA PHE A 103 2.58 4.17 -0.79
C PHE A 103 2.54 5.27 0.26
N PRO A 104 1.73 6.33 0.09
CA PRO A 104 1.47 7.29 1.16
C PRO A 104 0.77 6.59 2.33
N GLY A 105 1.12 6.99 3.55
CA GLY A 105 0.57 6.41 4.76
C GLY A 105 1.59 6.23 5.86
N GLY A 106 1.09 5.84 7.04
CA GLY A 106 1.94 5.80 8.23
C GLY A 106 1.37 5.00 9.39
N GLN A 107 1.97 5.21 10.55
CA GLN A 107 1.57 4.59 11.80
C GLN A 107 0.21 5.12 12.23
N MET A 108 -0.65 4.21 12.72
CA MET A 108 -1.86 4.61 13.41
C MET A 108 -1.51 5.25 14.77
N GLU A 109 -2.03 6.43 15.01
CA GLU A 109 -1.88 7.18 16.25
C GLU A 109 -3.14 7.09 17.13
N ASP A 110 -3.03 7.53 18.40
CA ASP A 110 -4.13 7.41 19.38
C ASP A 110 -5.40 8.19 18.96
N HIS A 111 -5.27 9.23 18.15
CA HIS A 111 -6.39 10.01 17.65
C HIS A 111 -7.03 9.43 16.39
N ASP A 112 -6.38 8.49 15.71
CA ASP A 112 -6.94 7.79 14.57
C ASP A 112 -7.96 6.75 15.06
N GLY A 113 -9.16 6.76 14.54
CA GLY A 113 -10.18 5.78 14.91
C GLY A 113 -9.86 4.35 14.47
N ASN A 114 -9.07 4.22 13.38
CA ASN A 114 -8.61 2.95 12.80
C ASN A 114 -7.49 3.22 11.80
N VAL A 115 -6.94 2.15 11.19
CA VAL A 115 -5.82 2.26 10.22
C VAL A 115 -6.23 2.88 8.87
N GLU A 116 -7.52 2.91 8.52
CA GLU A 116 -8.01 3.64 7.36
C GLU A 116 -7.90 5.14 7.60
N ALA A 117 -8.35 5.63 8.77
CA ALA A 117 -8.23 7.03 9.15
C ALA A 117 -6.75 7.48 9.16
N ALA A 118 -5.85 6.63 9.70
CA ALA A 118 -4.41 6.89 9.66
C ALA A 118 -3.89 7.02 8.22
N ALA A 119 -4.25 6.09 7.33
CA ALA A 119 -3.80 6.14 5.94
C ALA A 119 -4.29 7.38 5.19
N LEU A 120 -5.54 7.81 5.44
CA LEU A 120 -6.10 9.00 4.80
C LEU A 120 -5.44 10.27 5.34
N ARG A 121 -5.26 10.40 6.67
CA ARG A 121 -4.57 11.52 7.29
C ARG A 121 -3.13 11.69 6.78
N GLU A 122 -2.37 10.61 6.82
CA GLU A 122 -0.98 10.62 6.34
C GLU A 122 -0.90 10.94 4.83
N THR A 123 -1.88 10.48 4.04
CA THR A 123 -1.94 10.81 2.61
C THR A 123 -2.17 12.31 2.41
N GLU A 124 -3.05 12.93 3.21
CA GLU A 124 -3.26 14.37 3.18
C GLU A 124 -2.00 15.13 3.61
N GLU A 125 -1.34 14.70 4.69
CA GLU A 125 -0.10 15.30 5.20
C GLU A 125 1.07 15.17 4.22
N GLU A 126 1.29 13.98 3.62
CA GLU A 126 2.42 13.70 2.73
C GLU A 126 2.26 14.28 1.32
N VAL A 127 1.06 14.20 0.74
CA VAL A 127 0.84 14.53 -0.69
C VAL A 127 -0.31 15.51 -0.96
N GLY A 128 -1.01 15.98 0.09
CA GLY A 128 -2.06 17.00 0.00
C GLY A 128 -3.37 16.50 -0.61
N ILE A 129 -3.59 15.19 -0.72
CA ILE A 129 -4.86 14.66 -1.21
C ILE A 129 -5.85 14.57 -0.06
N ASP A 130 -6.84 15.47 -0.05
CA ASP A 130 -7.91 15.48 0.92
C ASP A 130 -8.76 14.21 0.84
N ALA A 131 -9.20 13.70 2.00
CA ALA A 131 -10.01 12.50 2.11
C ALA A 131 -11.32 12.56 1.30
N GLU A 132 -11.89 13.76 1.08
CA GLU A 132 -13.09 13.95 0.26
C GLU A 132 -12.88 13.58 -1.22
N HIS A 133 -11.64 13.59 -1.70
CA HIS A 133 -11.26 13.20 -3.06
C HIS A 133 -10.96 11.70 -3.18
N ILE A 134 -11.06 10.93 -2.09
CA ILE A 134 -10.72 9.51 -2.04
C ILE A 134 -11.97 8.67 -1.78
N SER A 135 -12.32 7.81 -2.73
CA SER A 135 -13.36 6.80 -2.53
C SER A 135 -12.73 5.47 -2.14
N VAL A 136 -12.71 5.13 -0.86
CA VAL A 136 -12.23 3.81 -0.40
C VAL A 136 -13.13 2.73 -0.98
N VAL A 137 -12.53 1.74 -1.65
CA VAL A 137 -13.23 0.67 -2.38
C VAL A 137 -12.95 -0.72 -1.81
N GLY A 138 -12.02 -0.83 -0.87
CA GLY A 138 -11.73 -2.07 -0.16
C GLY A 138 -10.35 -2.13 0.44
N TYR A 139 -10.00 -3.31 0.95
CA TYR A 139 -8.80 -3.52 1.75
C TYR A 139 -8.04 -4.75 1.24
N LEU A 140 -6.72 -4.69 1.32
CA LEU A 140 -5.87 -5.84 1.09
C LEU A 140 -5.44 -6.46 2.42
N ASN A 141 -4.88 -7.67 2.35
CA ASN A 141 -4.46 -8.38 3.56
C ASN A 141 -3.38 -7.60 4.30
N THR A 142 -3.53 -7.50 5.62
CA THR A 142 -2.50 -6.96 6.51
C THR A 142 -1.23 -7.79 6.41
N ILE A 143 -0.10 -7.12 6.32
CA ILE A 143 1.22 -7.74 6.22
C ILE A 143 2.16 -7.20 7.30
N PRO A 144 3.05 -8.05 7.83
CA PRO A 144 4.13 -7.59 8.68
C PRO A 144 5.27 -6.99 7.87
N THR A 145 5.95 -6.01 8.45
CA THR A 145 7.20 -5.45 7.93
C THR A 145 8.39 -5.77 8.83
N VAL A 146 9.57 -5.76 8.26
CA VAL A 146 10.83 -5.94 9.02
C VAL A 146 11.11 -4.77 9.97
N THR A 147 10.37 -3.69 9.87
CA THR A 147 10.47 -2.50 10.72
C THR A 147 9.47 -2.50 11.88
N GLY A 148 8.74 -3.60 12.08
CA GLY A 148 7.86 -3.78 13.24
C GLY A 148 6.46 -3.23 13.07
N TYR A 149 5.96 -3.14 11.85
CA TYR A 149 4.59 -2.72 11.60
C TYR A 149 3.72 -3.85 11.08
N ALA A 150 2.45 -3.85 11.50
CA ALA A 150 1.35 -4.56 10.88
C ALA A 150 0.66 -3.58 9.93
N VAL A 151 0.99 -3.64 8.64
CA VAL A 151 0.52 -2.68 7.62
C VAL A 151 -0.71 -3.23 6.93
N THR A 152 -1.81 -2.48 6.99
CA THR A 152 -3.02 -2.74 6.22
C THR A 152 -3.08 -1.79 5.03
N PRO A 153 -3.12 -2.31 3.78
CA PRO A 153 -3.30 -1.46 2.62
C PRO A 153 -4.78 -1.21 2.36
N ILE A 154 -5.11 0.06 2.20
CA ILE A 154 -6.43 0.59 1.89
C ILE A 154 -6.45 0.98 0.41
N VAL A 155 -7.37 0.44 -0.39
CA VAL A 155 -7.47 0.79 -1.81
C VAL A 155 -8.46 1.92 -1.98
N GLY A 156 -7.99 3.05 -2.50
CA GLY A 156 -8.78 4.23 -2.76
C GLY A 156 -8.75 4.65 -4.24
N LEU A 157 -9.92 4.94 -4.80
CA LEU A 157 -10.03 5.63 -6.08
C LEU A 157 -9.95 7.12 -5.83
N VAL A 158 -8.95 7.77 -6.40
CA VAL A 158 -8.72 9.20 -6.23
C VAL A 158 -9.34 9.95 -7.40
N ALA A 159 -10.05 11.01 -7.09
CA ALA A 159 -10.65 11.88 -8.11
C ALA A 159 -9.57 12.48 -9.02
N ALA A 160 -9.80 12.46 -10.34
CA ALA A 160 -8.84 13.00 -11.32
C ALA A 160 -8.53 14.50 -11.12
N ALA A 161 -9.44 15.22 -10.47
CA ALA A 161 -9.30 16.64 -10.16
C ALA A 161 -8.54 16.92 -8.85
N ALA A 162 -8.14 15.87 -8.09
CA ALA A 162 -7.36 16.07 -6.88
C ALA A 162 -6.01 16.72 -7.23
N GLU A 163 -5.73 17.84 -6.58
CA GLU A 163 -4.44 18.52 -6.68
C GLU A 163 -3.47 17.92 -5.66
N LEU A 164 -2.18 17.89 -6.01
CA LEU A 164 -1.13 17.42 -5.11
C LEU A 164 -0.42 18.63 -4.48
N ASP A 165 -0.31 18.61 -3.16
CA ASP A 165 0.51 19.54 -2.39
C ASP A 165 1.49 18.76 -1.51
N ILE A 166 2.68 18.52 -2.06
CA ILE A 166 3.66 17.60 -1.47
C ILE A 166 4.42 18.26 -0.33
N ASP A 167 4.40 17.66 0.85
CA ASP A 167 5.32 18.03 1.93
C ASP A 167 6.75 17.58 1.61
N LYS A 168 7.58 18.53 1.20
CA LYS A 168 8.98 18.30 0.84
C LYS A 168 9.87 17.83 1.99
N SER A 169 9.42 17.97 3.23
CA SER A 169 10.15 17.44 4.38
C SER A 169 10.06 15.92 4.47
N GLU A 170 8.98 15.30 3.93
CA GLU A 170 8.75 13.87 3.97
C GLU A 170 8.85 13.19 2.60
N VAL A 171 8.37 13.84 1.55
CA VAL A 171 8.29 13.30 0.20
C VAL A 171 9.12 14.14 -0.78
N GLU A 172 10.09 13.52 -1.41
CA GLU A 172 10.93 14.14 -2.46
C GLU A 172 10.10 14.46 -3.70
N TYR A 173 9.38 13.47 -4.21
CA TYR A 173 8.45 13.59 -5.33
C TYR A 173 7.44 12.43 -5.33
N THR A 174 6.40 12.62 -6.14
CA THR A 174 5.41 11.59 -6.46
C THR A 174 5.51 11.19 -7.93
N PHE A 175 5.08 9.98 -8.25
CA PHE A 175 4.98 9.52 -9.62
C PHE A 175 3.87 8.48 -9.75
N GLU A 176 3.36 8.34 -10.97
CA GLU A 176 2.29 7.40 -11.27
C GLU A 176 2.83 6.22 -12.08
N VAL A 177 2.39 5.01 -11.72
CA VAL A 177 2.75 3.77 -12.43
C VAL A 177 1.47 3.13 -12.97
N PRO A 178 1.41 2.73 -14.25
CA PRO A 178 0.25 2.01 -14.77
C PRO A 178 -0.06 0.76 -13.94
N LEU A 179 -1.30 0.63 -13.47
CA LEU A 179 -1.71 -0.51 -12.65
C LEU A 179 -1.45 -1.87 -13.35
N PRO A 180 -1.69 -2.04 -14.67
CA PRO A 180 -1.35 -3.27 -15.36
C PRO A 180 0.15 -3.65 -15.27
N PHE A 181 1.05 -2.65 -15.26
CA PHE A 181 2.49 -2.89 -15.07
C PHE A 181 2.79 -3.49 -13.69
N LEU A 182 2.13 -2.98 -12.64
CA LEU A 182 2.30 -3.50 -11.27
C LEU A 182 1.68 -4.88 -11.06
N LEU A 183 0.65 -5.21 -11.82
CA LEU A 183 -0.03 -6.51 -11.75
C LEU A 183 0.66 -7.60 -12.57
N ASP A 184 1.51 -7.24 -13.51
CA ASP A 184 2.26 -8.20 -14.33
C ASP A 184 3.44 -8.77 -13.54
N ALA A 185 3.33 -10.04 -13.17
CA ALA A 185 4.37 -10.75 -12.43
C ALA A 185 5.71 -10.85 -13.16
N SER A 186 5.76 -10.63 -14.48
CA SER A 186 7.01 -10.59 -15.26
C SER A 186 7.85 -9.35 -14.96
N ASN A 187 7.24 -8.29 -14.43
CA ASN A 187 7.90 -7.07 -13.99
C ASN A 187 8.47 -7.17 -12.56
N ASP A 188 8.24 -8.29 -11.86
CA ASP A 188 8.74 -8.51 -10.50
C ASP A 188 10.23 -8.86 -10.52
N VAL A 189 11.07 -7.85 -10.40
CA VAL A 189 12.53 -8.02 -10.32
C VAL A 189 12.91 -8.30 -8.87
N ARG A 190 13.49 -9.50 -8.62
CA ARG A 190 14.07 -9.85 -7.32
C ARG A 190 15.41 -9.14 -7.16
N GLY A 191 15.45 -8.08 -6.36
CA GLY A 191 16.70 -7.47 -5.90
C GLY A 191 17.18 -8.08 -4.58
N GLU A 192 18.49 -8.17 -4.39
CA GLU A 192 19.05 -8.39 -3.05
C GLU A 192 18.96 -7.09 -2.26
N LEU A 193 18.36 -7.16 -1.06
CA LEU A 193 18.43 -6.06 -0.10
C LEU A 193 19.87 -6.02 0.42
N THR A 194 20.68 -5.13 -0.15
CA THR A 194 21.93 -4.72 0.49
C THR A 194 21.56 -3.79 1.64
N SER A 195 21.79 -4.27 2.87
CA SER A 195 21.74 -3.43 4.06
C SER A 195 22.84 -2.36 3.96
N TYR A 196 22.45 -1.10 3.97
CA TYR A 196 23.32 0.02 4.23
C TYR A 196 23.30 0.36 5.71
#